data_844b0d86362916429de320f0542b04a0
#
_entry.id   844b0d86362916429de320f0542b04a0
#
_cell.length_a   1.000
_cell.length_b   1.000
_cell.length_c   1.000
_cell.angle_alpha   90.00
_cell.angle_beta   90.00
_cell.angle_gamma   90.00
#
_symmetry.space_group_name_H-M   'P 1'
#
loop_
_entity.id
_entity.type
_entity.pdbx_description
1 polymer ?
#
loop_
_entity_poly.entity_id
_entity_poly.type
_entity_poly.pdbx_seq_one_letter_code
_entity_poly.pdbx_strand_id
1 'polypeptide(L)'
;DVGEWEKDCIYMPWLVEHEGQYFNFYNAKKMPEWIEQIGLATSSDLLDWTRHPQNPVLRVRPGGFDDKFCADGKVFRDGDHWVMFYFGVGRGHAHIMAAYSRDLYHWGADPEPLYRAGGHPSGLDKQHAHKISLVWNPENETYYMFYNAVGDKGRGIGLITSKPLKP
;
A
#
# COMPACT_ATOMS: atom_id res chain seq x y z
N ASP A 1 -20.06 -13.83 4.88
CA ASP A 1 -20.66 -12.53 5.26
C ASP A 1 -19.66 -11.42 5.08
N VAL A 2 -20.12 -10.28 4.57
CA VAL A 2 -19.31 -9.07 4.42
C VAL A 2 -19.17 -8.40 5.77
N GLY A 3 -17.93 -8.09 6.17
CA GLY A 3 -17.67 -7.38 7.44
C GLY A 3 -18.18 -5.93 7.41
N GLU A 4 -18.55 -5.39 8.57
CA GLU A 4 -19.02 -3.99 8.68
C GLU A 4 -18.03 -2.97 8.11
N TRP A 5 -16.71 -3.22 8.21
CA TRP A 5 -15.65 -2.32 7.74
C TRP A 5 -15.51 -2.28 6.20
N GLU A 6 -16.05 -3.27 5.49
CA GLU A 6 -15.90 -3.44 4.04
C GLU A 6 -17.24 -3.40 3.27
N LYS A 7 -18.34 -3.07 3.92
CA LYS A 7 -19.69 -3.23 3.37
C LYS A 7 -20.04 -2.30 2.22
N ASP A 8 -19.41 -1.14 2.14
CA ASP A 8 -19.81 -0.12 1.17
C ASP A 8 -18.99 -0.16 -0.13
N CYS A 9 -17.74 -0.61 -0.08
CA CYS A 9 -16.91 -0.72 -1.27
C CYS A 9 -15.70 -1.63 -1.07
N ILE A 10 -15.44 -2.49 -2.06
CA ILE A 10 -14.23 -3.32 -2.17
C ILE A 10 -13.57 -3.05 -3.52
N TYR A 11 -12.27 -2.78 -3.55
CA TYR A 11 -11.54 -2.37 -4.75
C TYR A 11 -10.01 -2.51 -4.59
N MET A 12 -9.25 -2.20 -5.66
CA MET A 12 -7.78 -2.23 -5.70
C MET A 12 -7.19 -3.59 -5.25
N PRO A 13 -7.53 -4.70 -5.94
CA PRO A 13 -6.97 -6.00 -5.61
C PRO A 13 -5.48 -6.06 -5.97
N TRP A 14 -4.72 -6.79 -5.16
CA TRP A 14 -3.35 -7.17 -5.44
C TRP A 14 -3.15 -8.65 -5.12
N LEU A 15 -2.77 -9.42 -6.14
CA LEU A 15 -2.64 -10.86 -6.03
C LEU A 15 -1.19 -11.27 -5.83
N VAL A 16 -0.98 -12.20 -4.89
CA VAL A 16 0.28 -12.90 -4.65
C VAL A 16 0.01 -14.40 -4.68
N GLU A 17 0.84 -15.15 -5.40
CA GLU A 17 0.89 -16.60 -5.29
C GLU A 17 2.07 -16.99 -4.40
N HIS A 18 1.83 -17.90 -3.46
CA HIS A 18 2.86 -18.45 -2.60
C HIS A 18 2.49 -19.87 -2.18
N GLU A 19 3.40 -20.82 -2.45
CA GLU A 19 3.27 -22.24 -2.07
C GLU A 19 1.94 -22.88 -2.52
N GLY A 20 1.49 -22.54 -3.72
CA GLY A 20 0.25 -23.07 -4.31
C GLY A 20 -1.03 -22.45 -3.75
N GLN A 21 -0.94 -21.41 -2.97
CA GLN A 21 -2.06 -20.62 -2.46
C GLN A 21 -2.03 -19.20 -3.03
N TYR A 22 -3.21 -18.64 -3.31
CA TYR A 22 -3.38 -17.27 -3.78
C TYR A 22 -3.87 -16.37 -2.64
N PHE A 23 -3.24 -15.23 -2.53
CA PHE A 23 -3.52 -14.19 -1.54
C PHE A 23 -3.98 -12.93 -2.27
N ASN A 24 -5.20 -12.50 -2.04
CA ASN A 24 -5.74 -11.27 -2.60
C ASN A 24 -5.84 -10.22 -1.51
N PHE A 25 -4.93 -9.24 -1.56
CA PHE A 25 -5.00 -8.04 -0.74
C PHE A 25 -5.90 -7.03 -1.42
N TYR A 26 -6.88 -6.49 -0.73
CA TYR A 26 -7.84 -5.57 -1.30
C TYR A 26 -8.13 -4.41 -0.37
N ASN A 27 -8.47 -3.28 -0.95
CA ASN A 27 -9.01 -2.17 -0.19
C ASN A 27 -10.48 -2.36 0.06
N ALA A 28 -10.91 -1.93 1.22
CA ALA A 28 -12.33 -1.74 1.48
C ALA A 28 -12.55 -0.50 2.32
N LYS A 29 -13.79 0.01 2.27
CA LYS A 29 -14.18 1.19 3.04
C LYS A 29 -15.58 1.07 3.60
N LYS A 30 -15.78 1.82 4.68
CA LYS A 30 -17.06 2.06 5.32
C LYS A 30 -17.41 3.55 5.24
N MET A 31 -18.65 3.82 4.86
CA MET A 31 -19.22 5.17 4.85
C MET A 31 -20.17 5.35 6.05
N PRO A 32 -20.46 6.56 6.51
CA PRO A 32 -20.02 7.86 5.98
C PRO A 32 -18.63 8.32 6.45
N GLU A 33 -17.99 7.62 7.37
CA GLU A 33 -16.70 8.03 7.98
C GLU A 33 -15.57 8.07 6.96
N TRP A 34 -15.73 7.31 5.87
CA TRP A 34 -14.74 7.12 4.82
C TRP A 34 -13.37 6.73 5.38
N ILE A 35 -13.36 5.59 6.05
CA ILE A 35 -12.14 4.93 6.53
C ILE A 35 -11.81 3.80 5.56
N GLU A 36 -10.58 3.80 5.05
CA GLU A 36 -10.09 2.77 4.14
C GLU A 36 -9.06 1.89 4.83
N GLN A 37 -9.20 0.57 4.66
CA GLN A 37 -8.30 -0.41 5.25
C GLN A 37 -8.04 -1.55 4.26
N ILE A 38 -7.01 -2.36 4.53
CA ILE A 38 -6.60 -3.46 3.65
C ILE A 38 -7.05 -4.77 4.26
N GLY A 39 -7.80 -5.53 3.47
CA GLY A 39 -8.22 -6.89 3.77
C GLY A 39 -7.44 -7.93 2.99
N LEU A 40 -7.62 -9.18 3.38
CA LEU A 40 -7.06 -10.36 2.75
C LEU A 40 -8.16 -11.39 2.51
N ALA A 41 -8.17 -11.96 1.32
CA ALA A 41 -8.86 -13.20 1.00
C ALA A 41 -7.88 -14.20 0.39
N THR A 42 -8.09 -15.48 0.62
CA THR A 42 -7.25 -16.56 0.09
C THR A 42 -8.04 -17.52 -0.76
N SER A 43 -7.38 -18.16 -1.73
CA SER A 43 -7.95 -19.16 -2.63
C SER A 43 -6.90 -20.19 -3.00
N SER A 44 -7.32 -21.42 -3.26
CA SER A 44 -6.47 -22.48 -3.86
C SER A 44 -6.67 -22.63 -5.37
N ASP A 45 -7.69 -22.01 -5.96
CA ASP A 45 -8.12 -22.23 -7.35
C ASP A 45 -8.47 -20.95 -8.13
N LEU A 46 -8.35 -19.77 -7.49
CA LEU A 46 -8.73 -18.44 -8.02
C LEU A 46 -10.24 -18.24 -8.25
N LEU A 47 -11.07 -19.21 -7.92
CA LEU A 47 -12.52 -19.18 -8.11
C LEU A 47 -13.23 -19.00 -6.78
N ASP A 48 -12.91 -19.84 -5.81
CA ASP A 48 -13.49 -19.80 -4.48
C ASP A 48 -12.55 -19.04 -3.51
N TRP A 49 -13.06 -17.95 -2.93
CA TRP A 49 -12.31 -17.06 -2.06
C TRP A 49 -12.83 -17.06 -0.63
N THR A 50 -11.92 -17.24 0.32
CA THR A 50 -12.20 -17.16 1.75
C THR A 50 -11.58 -15.92 2.35
N ARG A 51 -12.41 -15.05 2.95
CA ARG A 51 -11.92 -13.87 3.68
C ARG A 51 -11.19 -14.27 4.95
N HIS A 52 -10.09 -13.60 5.22
CA HIS A 52 -9.33 -13.82 6.46
C HIS A 52 -10.19 -13.42 7.68
N PRO A 53 -10.29 -14.28 8.71
CA PRO A 53 -11.21 -14.05 9.83
C PRO A 53 -10.85 -12.85 10.70
N GLN A 54 -9.58 -12.40 10.66
CA GLN A 54 -9.09 -11.24 11.42
C GLN A 54 -9.01 -9.96 10.59
N ASN A 55 -9.68 -9.93 9.43
CA ASN A 55 -9.73 -8.72 8.61
C ASN A 55 -10.26 -7.49 9.38
N PRO A 56 -9.80 -6.28 9.03
CA PRO A 56 -8.73 -5.97 8.08
C PRO A 56 -7.34 -6.36 8.61
N VAL A 57 -6.45 -6.84 7.72
CA VAL A 57 -5.08 -7.24 8.06
C VAL A 57 -4.16 -6.03 8.26
N LEU A 58 -4.47 -4.90 7.64
CA LEU A 58 -3.82 -3.63 7.89
C LEU A 58 -4.86 -2.56 8.22
N ARG A 59 -4.76 -2.00 9.44
CA ARG A 59 -5.73 -1.07 10.01
C ARG A 59 -5.17 0.34 10.07
N VAL A 60 -6.07 1.32 10.01
CA VAL A 60 -5.73 2.71 10.33
C VAL A 60 -5.19 2.84 11.76
N ARG A 61 -4.25 3.77 11.96
CA ARG A 61 -3.62 4.03 13.26
C ARG A 61 -3.94 5.45 13.72
N PRO A 62 -4.80 5.63 14.74
CA PRO A 62 -5.22 6.95 15.22
C PRO A 62 -4.03 7.87 15.52
N GLY A 63 -4.03 9.09 14.96
CA GLY A 63 -2.97 10.08 15.10
C GLY A 63 -1.70 9.82 14.29
N GLY A 64 -1.66 8.70 13.53
CA GLY A 64 -0.56 8.33 12.64
C GLY A 64 -0.61 9.04 11.28
N PHE A 65 0.30 8.62 10.40
CA PHE A 65 0.31 9.05 9.00
C PHE A 65 -0.72 8.30 8.14
N ASP A 66 -1.38 7.31 8.73
CA ASP A 66 -2.41 6.46 8.15
C ASP A 66 -3.63 6.36 9.07
N ASP A 67 -3.98 7.46 9.74
CA ASP A 67 -5.09 7.49 10.69
C ASP A 67 -6.47 7.42 10.02
N LYS A 68 -6.54 7.67 8.71
CA LYS A 68 -7.78 7.65 7.94
C LYS A 68 -7.78 6.57 6.84
N PHE A 69 -6.65 6.39 6.14
CA PHE A 69 -6.51 5.39 5.08
C PHE A 69 -5.24 4.58 5.26
N CYS A 70 -5.38 3.24 5.11
CA CYS A 70 -4.38 2.30 4.69
C CYS A 70 -4.88 1.72 3.37
N ALA A 71 -4.27 2.10 2.24
CA ALA A 71 -4.87 1.82 0.94
C ALA A 71 -3.86 1.47 -0.17
N ASP A 72 -4.32 0.72 -1.19
CA ASP A 72 -3.55 0.28 -2.35
C ASP A 72 -2.28 -0.51 -1.97
N GLY A 73 -2.46 -1.53 -1.12
CA GLY A 73 -1.36 -2.40 -0.68
C GLY A 73 -0.81 -3.23 -1.82
N LYS A 74 0.49 -3.10 -2.08
CA LYS A 74 1.24 -3.87 -3.07
C LYS A 74 2.32 -4.68 -2.39
N VAL A 75 2.19 -6.00 -2.46
CA VAL A 75 3.00 -6.95 -1.70
C VAL A 75 4.08 -7.54 -2.59
N PHE A 76 5.31 -7.54 -2.07
CA PHE A 76 6.49 -8.08 -2.75
C PHE A 76 7.28 -8.98 -1.81
N ARG A 77 7.98 -9.97 -2.37
CA ARG A 77 8.94 -10.78 -1.61
C ARG A 77 10.24 -10.03 -1.44
N ASP A 78 10.79 -10.03 -0.23
CA ASP A 78 12.11 -9.49 0.08
C ASP A 78 12.86 -10.47 1.00
N GLY A 79 13.71 -11.29 0.39
CA GLY A 79 14.43 -12.34 1.09
C GLY A 79 13.50 -13.36 1.77
N ASP A 80 13.56 -13.44 3.08
CA ASP A 80 12.77 -14.35 3.92
C ASP A 80 11.46 -13.75 4.44
N HIS A 81 11.16 -12.51 4.08
CA HIS A 81 9.95 -11.80 4.50
C HIS A 81 9.23 -11.14 3.32
N TRP A 82 8.05 -10.57 3.61
CA TRP A 82 7.21 -9.84 2.68
C TRP A 82 7.15 -8.38 3.07
N VAL A 83 7.18 -7.50 2.07
CA VAL A 83 6.94 -6.08 2.24
C VAL A 83 5.68 -5.67 1.50
N MET A 84 4.83 -4.92 2.17
CA MET A 84 3.67 -4.26 1.57
C MET A 84 3.94 -2.76 1.51
N PHE A 85 4.03 -2.22 0.31
CA PHE A 85 3.97 -0.78 0.12
C PHE A 85 2.51 -0.37 -0.05
N TYR A 86 2.09 0.64 0.70
CA TYR A 86 0.74 1.17 0.64
C TYR A 86 0.77 2.69 0.79
N PHE A 87 -0.34 3.38 0.57
CA PHE A 87 -0.40 4.77 0.98
C PHE A 87 -1.26 4.91 2.23
N GLY A 88 -0.72 5.67 3.18
CA GLY A 88 -1.46 6.11 4.35
C GLY A 88 -1.97 7.52 4.13
N VAL A 89 -3.19 7.81 4.57
CA VAL A 89 -3.71 9.18 4.68
C VAL A 89 -3.86 9.54 6.14
N GLY A 90 -3.12 10.55 6.54
CA GLY A 90 -3.16 11.11 7.87
C GLY A 90 -2.55 12.51 7.88
N ARG A 91 -2.89 13.31 8.88
CA ARG A 91 -2.35 14.66 9.02
C ARG A 91 -2.58 15.55 7.78
N GLY A 92 -3.66 15.29 7.02
CA GLY A 92 -4.05 16.07 5.84
C GLY A 92 -3.38 15.65 4.53
N HIS A 93 -2.48 14.67 4.54
CA HIS A 93 -1.70 14.29 3.36
C HIS A 93 -1.74 12.77 3.13
N ALA A 94 -1.45 12.35 1.89
CA ALA A 94 -1.15 10.96 1.58
C ALA A 94 0.35 10.76 1.48
N HIS A 95 0.85 9.71 2.13
CA HIS A 95 2.27 9.34 2.18
C HIS A 95 2.47 7.90 1.75
N ILE A 96 3.66 7.58 1.21
CA ILE A 96 4.03 6.19 0.92
C ILE A 96 4.52 5.54 2.21
N MET A 97 3.87 4.45 2.60
CA MET A 97 4.10 3.69 3.82
C MET A 97 4.63 2.29 3.49
N ALA A 98 5.18 1.61 4.49
CA ALA A 98 5.60 0.22 4.41
C ALA A 98 5.08 -0.58 5.61
N ALA A 99 4.75 -1.85 5.35
CA ALA A 99 4.46 -2.86 6.37
C ALA A 99 5.17 -4.17 6.01
N TYR A 100 5.48 -4.98 7.01
CA TYR A 100 6.26 -6.20 6.87
C TYR A 100 5.52 -7.40 7.46
N SER A 101 5.70 -8.57 6.82
CA SER A 101 5.13 -9.84 7.25
C SER A 101 6.10 -10.98 6.98
N ARG A 102 5.99 -12.06 7.76
CA ARG A 102 6.70 -13.33 7.50
C ARG A 102 5.80 -14.40 6.90
N ASP A 103 4.48 -14.21 6.97
CA ASP A 103 3.49 -15.23 6.68
C ASP A 103 2.33 -14.78 5.77
N LEU A 104 2.34 -13.52 5.29
CA LEU A 104 1.28 -12.89 4.52
C LEU A 104 -0.03 -12.62 5.30
N TYR A 105 -0.15 -13.09 6.52
CA TYR A 105 -1.35 -12.93 7.35
C TYR A 105 -1.19 -11.83 8.40
N HIS A 106 -0.04 -11.75 9.04
CA HIS A 106 0.24 -10.80 10.12
C HIS A 106 1.19 -9.71 9.64
N TRP A 107 0.74 -8.46 9.71
CA TRP A 107 1.46 -7.30 9.20
C TRP A 107 1.81 -6.30 10.30
N GLY A 108 3.08 -5.90 10.34
CA GLY A 108 3.59 -4.82 11.18
C GLY A 108 3.91 -3.60 10.33
N ALA A 109 3.19 -2.49 10.51
CA ALA A 109 3.43 -1.27 9.76
C ALA A 109 4.45 -0.36 10.44
N ASP A 110 5.37 0.21 9.66
CA ASP A 110 6.25 1.26 10.15
C ASP A 110 5.43 2.46 10.64
N PRO A 111 5.81 3.07 11.77
CA PRO A 111 5.14 4.26 12.26
C PRO A 111 5.40 5.49 11.38
N GLU A 112 6.52 5.51 10.68
CA GLU A 112 6.94 6.60 9.81
C GLU A 112 6.79 6.23 8.33
N PRO A 113 6.46 7.21 7.47
CA PRO A 113 6.43 7.00 6.02
C PRO A 113 7.79 6.62 5.45
N LEU A 114 7.80 5.69 4.52
CA LEU A 114 8.95 5.45 3.65
C LEU A 114 9.27 6.70 2.83
N TYR A 115 8.23 7.39 2.37
CA TYR A 115 8.38 8.68 1.67
C TYR A 115 7.23 9.62 2.03
N ARG A 116 7.58 10.82 2.48
CA ARG A 116 6.61 11.86 2.84
C ARG A 116 6.25 12.73 1.64
N ALA A 117 4.97 13.02 1.49
CA ALA A 117 4.53 14.08 0.59
C ALA A 117 5.28 15.38 0.88
N GLY A 118 5.63 16.10 -0.17
CA GLY A 118 6.46 17.32 -0.10
C GLY A 118 7.96 17.05 -0.17
N GLY A 119 8.39 15.80 -0.32
CA GLY A 119 9.80 15.43 -0.45
C GLY A 119 10.43 15.75 -1.82
N HIS A 120 9.61 15.93 -2.87
CA HIS A 120 10.13 16.21 -4.20
C HIS A 120 10.59 17.68 -4.32
N PRO A 121 11.84 17.95 -4.77
CA PRO A 121 12.42 19.32 -4.81
C PRO A 121 11.61 20.34 -5.60
N SER A 122 10.88 19.90 -6.63
CA SER A 122 10.04 20.80 -7.44
C SER A 122 8.67 21.11 -6.84
N GLY A 123 8.32 20.52 -5.68
CA GLY A 123 6.99 20.61 -5.08
C GLY A 123 5.90 19.83 -5.81
N LEU A 124 6.29 18.90 -6.68
CA LEU A 124 5.37 18.06 -7.48
C LEU A 124 4.35 17.32 -6.62
N ASP A 125 4.75 16.88 -5.43
CA ASP A 125 3.99 16.05 -4.50
C ASP A 125 3.67 16.75 -3.17
N LYS A 126 3.67 18.07 -3.16
CA LYS A 126 3.51 18.87 -1.94
C LYS A 126 2.28 18.48 -1.09
N GLN A 127 1.23 18.00 -1.75
CA GLN A 127 -0.01 17.59 -1.10
C GLN A 127 -0.07 16.08 -0.88
N HIS A 128 0.23 15.28 -1.90
CA HIS A 128 0.10 13.82 -1.83
C HIS A 128 1.16 13.09 -2.63
N ALA A 129 1.70 12.01 -2.04
CA ALA A 129 2.49 10.97 -2.68
C ALA A 129 1.81 9.62 -2.40
N HIS A 130 1.26 8.95 -3.44
CA HIS A 130 0.45 7.75 -3.27
C HIS A 130 0.46 6.84 -4.50
N LYS A 131 -0.12 5.63 -4.38
CA LYS A 131 -0.36 4.69 -5.50
C LYS A 131 0.91 4.38 -6.29
N ILE A 132 1.73 3.52 -5.72
CA ILE A 132 3.05 3.20 -6.27
C ILE A 132 2.98 2.15 -7.38
N SER A 133 4.02 2.16 -8.23
CA SER A 133 4.41 1.06 -9.10
C SER A 133 5.90 0.84 -8.94
N LEU A 134 6.31 -0.41 -8.64
CA LEU A 134 7.70 -0.76 -8.37
C LEU A 134 8.28 -1.59 -9.52
N VAL A 135 9.46 -1.21 -9.98
CA VAL A 135 10.21 -1.92 -11.04
C VAL A 135 11.65 -2.15 -10.57
N TRP A 136 12.12 -3.38 -10.73
CA TRP A 136 13.53 -3.72 -10.58
C TRP A 136 14.24 -3.58 -11.92
N ASN A 137 15.35 -2.85 -11.94
CA ASN A 137 16.25 -2.79 -13.10
C ASN A 137 17.52 -3.60 -12.81
N PRO A 138 17.71 -4.78 -13.46
CA PRO A 138 18.85 -5.63 -13.21
C PRO A 138 20.16 -5.07 -13.76
N GLU A 139 20.13 -4.16 -14.74
CA GLU A 139 21.34 -3.60 -15.34
C GLU A 139 22.12 -2.70 -14.36
N ASN A 140 21.41 -1.99 -13.49
CA ASN A 140 22.01 -1.13 -12.48
C ASN A 140 21.66 -1.53 -11.04
N GLU A 141 21.01 -2.69 -10.87
CA GLU A 141 20.59 -3.23 -9.58
C GLU A 141 19.85 -2.20 -8.71
N THR A 142 18.87 -1.53 -9.30
CA THR A 142 18.15 -0.43 -8.65
C THR A 142 16.65 -0.67 -8.74
N TYR A 143 15.95 -0.49 -7.64
CA TYR A 143 14.50 -0.35 -7.64
C TYR A 143 14.09 1.06 -8.02
N TYR A 144 13.11 1.14 -8.90
CA TYR A 144 12.45 2.37 -9.33
C TYR A 144 11.01 2.33 -8.84
N MET A 145 10.65 3.22 -7.94
CA MET A 145 9.31 3.36 -7.42
C MET A 145 8.68 4.62 -8.02
N PHE A 146 7.81 4.43 -8.99
CA PHE A 146 6.98 5.49 -9.52
C PHE A 146 5.77 5.68 -8.62
N TYR A 147 5.33 6.92 -8.42
CA TYR A 147 4.17 7.23 -7.61
C TYR A 147 3.34 8.36 -8.20
N ASN A 148 2.05 8.36 -7.90
CA ASN A 148 1.19 9.50 -8.22
C ASN A 148 1.48 10.63 -7.24
N ALA A 149 1.85 11.78 -7.80
CA ALA A 149 2.14 13.00 -7.10
C ALA A 149 1.01 14.02 -7.26
N VAL A 150 0.67 14.73 -6.20
CA VAL A 150 -0.27 15.85 -6.23
C VAL A 150 0.37 17.05 -5.55
N GLY A 151 0.51 18.13 -6.27
CA GLY A 151 1.06 19.40 -5.79
C GLY A 151 0.23 20.60 -6.22
N ASP A 152 0.73 21.78 -5.95
CA ASP A 152 0.03 23.05 -6.23
C ASP A 152 -0.23 23.28 -7.75
N LYS A 153 0.58 22.68 -8.60
CA LYS A 153 0.46 22.77 -10.07
C LYS A 153 -0.38 21.65 -10.70
N GLY A 154 -1.01 20.81 -9.88
CA GLY A 154 -1.83 19.69 -10.34
C GLY A 154 -1.23 18.33 -10.02
N ARG A 155 -1.41 17.37 -10.93
CA ARG A 155 -1.00 15.97 -10.76
C ARG A 155 0.14 15.60 -11.68
N GLY A 156 1.01 14.70 -11.24
CA GLY A 156 2.13 14.17 -12.02
C GLY A 156 2.57 12.80 -11.51
N ILE A 157 3.64 12.30 -12.11
CA ILE A 157 4.31 11.08 -11.70
C ILE A 157 5.66 11.45 -11.09
N GLY A 158 5.88 11.09 -9.84
CA GLY A 158 7.18 11.18 -9.17
C GLY A 158 7.95 9.87 -9.25
N LEU A 159 9.23 9.92 -8.98
CA LEU A 159 10.14 8.79 -8.96
C LEU A 159 11.02 8.82 -7.71
N ILE A 160 11.10 7.69 -7.04
CA ILE A 160 12.05 7.41 -5.96
C ILE A 160 12.88 6.20 -6.39
N THR A 161 14.16 6.19 -6.06
CA THR A 161 15.07 5.09 -6.40
C THR A 161 15.79 4.58 -5.15
N SER A 162 16.07 3.27 -5.10
CA SER A 162 16.78 2.64 -3.99
C SER A 162 18.27 2.99 -3.92
N LYS A 163 18.84 3.48 -5.03
CA LYS A 163 20.22 4.00 -5.13
C LYS A 163 20.18 5.33 -5.86
N PRO A 164 21.11 6.27 -5.62
CA PRO A 164 21.25 7.46 -6.43
C PRO A 164 21.45 7.10 -7.91
N LEU A 165 20.73 7.76 -8.79
CA LEU A 165 20.99 7.63 -10.22
C LEU A 165 22.36 8.28 -10.52
N LYS A 166 23.22 7.55 -11.23
CA LYS A 166 24.45 8.16 -11.76
C LYS A 166 24.07 9.14 -12.85
N PRO A 167 24.69 10.32 -12.89
CA PRO A 167 24.46 11.30 -13.96
C PRO A 167 24.83 10.77 -15.34
#